data_91186963bc14b78c25702a0dbcdb3e7a
#
_entry.id   91186963bc14b78c25702a0dbcdb3e7a
#
_cell.length_a   1.000
_cell.length_b   1.000
_cell.length_c   1.000
_cell.angle_alpha   90.00
_cell.angle_beta   90.00
_cell.angle_gamma   90.00
#
_symmetry.space_group_name_H-M   'P 1'
#
loop_
_entity.id
_entity.type
_entity.pdbx_description
1 polymer ?
#
loop_
_entity_poly.entity_id
_entity_poly.type
_entity_poly.pdbx_seq_one_letter_code
_entity_poly.pdbx_strand_id
1 'polypeptide(L)'
;MESILLKIRDNYPAMGHSEKHIADWITKNFEEMLGLSISQLAEKCGCGEATVVRFSRRLGLSGYQELKLKVAQDSANTAAGGVMGIEPEDSCYDIFTKRIRDIAVALENTRSVLDPAQIEKAATAIQSARRIVIFGLGNSASVAADAQHKFLRAGLDAVAYCDNHMQAIAASHLHKGDVAIGISHSGASIDVVDALRISRESGATTICITNFGSSPINEYSDIILNTRSEETKYSILALSSRIAPLAIFDALYTYIVMNSNKAAVKAIKETETALQSKKY
;
A
#
# COMPACT_ATOMS: atom_id res chain seq x y z
N MET A 1 -4.32 -18.16 -0.61
CA MET A 1 -5.13 -18.25 0.64
C MET A 1 -4.79 -17.03 1.47
N GLU A 2 -5.75 -16.41 2.12
CA GLU A 2 -5.53 -15.18 2.89
C GLU A 2 -4.80 -15.47 4.20
N SER A 3 -3.71 -14.72 4.48
CA SER A 3 -2.91 -14.87 5.70
C SER A 3 -3.72 -14.54 6.96
N ILE A 4 -3.53 -15.33 8.03
CA ILE A 4 -4.23 -15.09 9.31
C ILE A 4 -3.77 -13.78 9.96
N LEU A 5 -2.52 -13.38 9.79
CA LEU A 5 -1.99 -12.11 10.27
C LEU A 5 -2.70 -10.92 9.60
N LEU A 6 -3.00 -11.03 8.31
CA LEU A 6 -3.77 -10.02 7.58
C LEU A 6 -5.19 -9.92 8.14
N LYS A 7 -5.88 -11.06 8.34
CA LYS A 7 -7.22 -11.09 8.93
C LYS A 7 -7.25 -10.48 10.34
N ILE A 8 -6.24 -10.77 11.16
CA ILE A 8 -6.11 -10.17 12.50
C ILE A 8 -6.02 -8.65 12.38
N ARG A 9 -5.15 -8.13 11.52
CA ARG A 9 -4.93 -6.70 11.34
C ARG A 9 -6.20 -6.00 10.82
N ASP A 10 -6.85 -6.56 9.81
CA ASP A 10 -8.03 -5.96 9.19
C ASP A 10 -9.22 -5.88 10.15
N ASN A 11 -9.33 -6.84 11.07
CA ASN A 11 -10.38 -6.85 12.10
C ASN A 11 -9.99 -6.08 13.37
N TYR A 12 -8.71 -5.74 13.56
CA TYR A 12 -8.17 -5.17 14.80
C TYR A 12 -8.91 -3.90 15.28
N PRO A 13 -9.28 -2.92 14.40
CA PRO A 13 -10.00 -1.73 14.83
C PRO A 13 -11.36 -2.05 15.48
N ALA A 14 -12.04 -3.09 15.01
CA ALA A 14 -13.37 -3.52 15.49
C ALA A 14 -13.29 -4.50 16.68
N MET A 15 -12.09 -4.89 17.14
CA MET A 15 -11.88 -5.81 18.25
C MET A 15 -12.10 -5.13 19.60
N GLY A 16 -12.72 -5.86 20.53
CA GLY A 16 -12.77 -5.49 21.95
C GLY A 16 -11.41 -5.66 22.64
N HIS A 17 -11.29 -5.10 23.86
CA HIS A 17 -10.01 -5.09 24.61
C HIS A 17 -9.35 -6.48 24.73
N SER A 18 -10.09 -7.50 25.16
CA SER A 18 -9.55 -8.87 25.32
C SER A 18 -9.20 -9.50 23.96
N GLU A 19 -9.93 -9.19 22.89
CA GLU A 19 -9.61 -9.69 21.54
C GLU A 19 -8.34 -9.03 20.99
N LYS A 20 -8.12 -7.75 21.28
CA LYS A 20 -6.86 -7.04 20.96
C LYS A 20 -5.67 -7.65 21.69
N HIS A 21 -5.83 -8.03 22.95
CA HIS A 21 -4.77 -8.74 23.70
C HIS A 21 -4.41 -10.08 23.04
N ILE A 22 -5.41 -10.86 22.59
CA ILE A 22 -5.16 -12.10 21.86
C ILE A 22 -4.45 -11.81 20.54
N ALA A 23 -4.92 -10.82 19.78
CA ALA A 23 -4.32 -10.41 18.51
C ALA A 23 -2.85 -10.00 18.68
N ASP A 24 -2.58 -9.14 19.67
CA ASP A 24 -1.23 -8.65 19.99
C ASP A 24 -0.31 -9.78 20.41
N TRP A 25 -0.82 -10.71 21.23
CA TRP A 25 -0.03 -11.85 21.70
C TRP A 25 0.31 -12.80 20.55
N ILE A 26 -0.67 -13.17 19.73
CA ILE A 26 -0.44 -14.04 18.56
C ILE A 26 0.57 -13.40 17.61
N THR A 27 0.42 -12.11 17.32
CA THR A 27 1.31 -11.39 16.38
C THR A 27 2.76 -11.37 16.88
N LYS A 28 2.97 -11.37 18.20
CA LYS A 28 4.31 -11.36 18.81
C LYS A 28 4.92 -12.75 19.00
N ASN A 29 4.08 -13.78 19.13
CA ASN A 29 4.48 -15.13 19.55
C ASN A 29 3.94 -16.21 18.61
N PHE A 30 4.03 -15.94 17.31
CA PHE A 30 3.37 -16.70 16.25
C PHE A 30 3.77 -18.17 16.24
N GLU A 31 5.05 -18.46 16.41
CA GLU A 31 5.56 -19.83 16.47
C GLU A 31 5.19 -20.55 17.77
N GLU A 32 5.27 -19.85 18.91
CA GLU A 32 4.93 -20.40 20.23
C GLU A 32 3.47 -20.86 20.26
N MET A 33 2.57 -20.14 19.57
CA MET A 33 1.15 -20.50 19.50
C MET A 33 0.93 -21.92 18.98
N LEU A 34 1.79 -22.42 18.09
CA LEU A 34 1.65 -23.76 17.50
C LEU A 34 1.74 -24.88 18.53
N GLY A 35 2.44 -24.65 19.65
CA GLY A 35 2.56 -25.60 20.75
C GLY A 35 1.43 -25.54 21.77
N LEU A 36 0.63 -24.46 21.79
CA LEU A 36 -0.32 -24.21 22.88
C LEU A 36 -1.66 -24.91 22.70
N SER A 37 -2.30 -25.25 23.82
CA SER A 37 -3.73 -25.55 23.91
C SER A 37 -4.53 -24.25 24.00
N ILE A 38 -5.85 -24.33 23.80
CA ILE A 38 -6.73 -23.18 23.95
C ILE A 38 -6.69 -22.58 25.36
N SER A 39 -6.60 -23.45 26.39
CA SER A 39 -6.49 -23.05 27.79
C SER A 39 -5.20 -22.26 28.04
N GLN A 40 -4.07 -22.76 27.52
CA GLN A 40 -2.77 -22.11 27.63
C GLN A 40 -2.73 -20.76 26.92
N LEU A 41 -3.32 -20.65 25.71
CA LEU A 41 -3.44 -19.36 25.02
C LEU A 41 -4.31 -18.37 25.79
N ALA A 42 -5.44 -18.84 26.31
CA ALA A 42 -6.34 -18.03 27.12
C ALA A 42 -5.65 -17.48 28.39
N GLU A 43 -4.88 -18.33 29.09
CA GLU A 43 -4.08 -17.96 30.26
C GLU A 43 -3.02 -16.89 29.90
N LYS A 44 -2.24 -17.11 28.82
CA LYS A 44 -1.22 -16.16 28.35
C LYS A 44 -1.80 -14.79 27.95
N CYS A 45 -3.04 -14.79 27.45
CA CYS A 45 -3.74 -13.56 27.06
C CYS A 45 -4.60 -12.95 28.18
N GLY A 46 -4.63 -13.54 29.36
CA GLY A 46 -5.42 -13.07 30.50
C GLY A 46 -6.93 -13.08 30.21
N CYS A 47 -7.45 -14.08 29.48
CA CYS A 47 -8.85 -14.15 29.08
C CYS A 47 -9.40 -15.59 29.22
N GLY A 48 -10.71 -15.76 29.04
CA GLY A 48 -11.33 -17.08 29.02
C GLY A 48 -11.27 -17.75 27.65
N GLU A 49 -11.33 -19.09 27.59
CA GLU A 49 -11.37 -19.87 26.35
C GLU A 49 -12.50 -19.46 25.40
N ALA A 50 -13.67 -19.11 25.95
CA ALA A 50 -14.80 -18.61 25.17
C ALA A 50 -14.45 -17.32 24.39
N THR A 51 -13.54 -16.50 24.93
CA THR A 51 -13.04 -15.30 24.25
C THR A 51 -12.13 -15.67 23.08
N VAL A 52 -11.28 -16.69 23.23
CA VAL A 52 -10.44 -17.22 22.16
C VAL A 52 -11.30 -17.79 21.01
N VAL A 53 -12.35 -18.54 21.34
CA VAL A 53 -13.30 -19.07 20.34
C VAL A 53 -14.01 -17.93 19.61
N ARG A 54 -14.49 -16.91 20.33
CA ARG A 54 -15.15 -15.74 19.73
C ARG A 54 -14.21 -14.94 18.84
N PHE A 55 -12.96 -14.75 19.27
CA PHE A 55 -11.90 -14.15 18.46
C PHE A 55 -11.69 -14.93 17.14
N SER A 56 -11.57 -16.26 17.20
CA SER A 56 -11.42 -17.10 16.01
C SER A 56 -12.60 -16.94 15.05
N ARG A 57 -13.84 -16.91 15.59
CA ARG A 57 -15.06 -16.73 14.79
C ARG A 57 -15.15 -15.34 14.15
N ARG A 58 -14.66 -14.30 14.83
CA ARG A 58 -14.56 -12.94 14.26
C ARG A 58 -13.65 -12.92 13.01
N LEU A 59 -12.60 -13.74 13.00
CA LEU A 59 -11.71 -13.89 11.85
C LEU A 59 -12.29 -14.77 10.73
N GLY A 60 -13.57 -15.20 10.86
CA GLY A 60 -14.25 -16.07 9.89
C GLY A 60 -13.86 -17.54 9.99
N LEU A 61 -13.35 -17.98 11.16
CA LEU A 61 -12.92 -19.34 11.41
C LEU A 61 -13.94 -20.07 12.30
N SER A 62 -14.00 -21.39 12.20
CA SER A 62 -14.92 -22.22 13.01
C SER A 62 -14.57 -22.26 14.51
N GLY A 63 -13.30 -22.06 14.86
CA GLY A 63 -12.81 -22.04 16.23
C GLY A 63 -11.28 -22.10 16.34
N TYR A 64 -10.80 -22.40 17.56
CA TYR A 64 -9.37 -22.38 17.87
C TYR A 64 -8.52 -23.35 17.04
N GLN A 65 -9.04 -24.57 16.74
CA GLN A 65 -8.29 -25.54 15.95
C GLN A 65 -8.03 -25.06 14.53
N GLU A 66 -9.01 -24.41 13.91
CA GLU A 66 -8.84 -23.83 12.58
C GLU A 66 -7.91 -22.60 12.63
N LEU A 67 -8.00 -21.77 13.70
CA LEU A 67 -7.05 -20.69 13.93
C LEU A 67 -5.62 -21.22 14.01
N LYS A 68 -5.39 -22.27 14.81
CA LYS A 68 -4.09 -22.91 14.94
C LYS A 68 -3.58 -23.51 13.63
N LEU A 69 -4.47 -24.14 12.85
CA LEU A 69 -4.14 -24.66 11.53
C LEU A 69 -3.75 -23.55 10.56
N LYS A 70 -4.48 -22.42 10.57
CA LYS A 70 -4.15 -21.25 9.75
C LYS A 70 -2.83 -20.61 10.14
N VAL A 71 -2.55 -20.49 11.44
CA VAL A 71 -1.25 -20.06 11.95
C VAL A 71 -0.14 -21.00 11.49
N ALA A 72 -0.36 -22.33 11.56
CA ALA A 72 0.61 -23.31 11.08
C ALA A 72 0.85 -23.23 9.57
N GLN A 73 -0.21 -23.02 8.77
CA GLN A 73 -0.10 -22.82 7.32
C GLN A 73 0.68 -21.55 6.98
N ASP A 74 0.42 -20.45 7.68
CA ASP A 74 1.14 -19.19 7.50
C ASP A 74 2.60 -19.33 7.97
N SER A 75 2.85 -20.02 9.08
CA SER A 75 4.20 -20.33 9.55
C SER A 75 4.96 -21.21 8.55
N ALA A 76 4.32 -22.24 8.00
CA ALA A 76 4.91 -23.07 6.95
C ALA A 76 5.14 -22.29 5.64
N ASN A 77 4.23 -21.39 5.27
CA ASN A 77 4.40 -20.49 4.14
C ASN A 77 5.51 -19.44 4.42
N THR A 78 5.67 -19.03 5.66
CA THR A 78 6.75 -18.15 6.11
C THR A 78 8.08 -18.93 6.13
N ALA A 79 8.09 -20.16 6.60
CA ALA A 79 9.25 -21.06 6.54
C ALA A 79 9.57 -21.51 5.09
N ALA A 80 8.57 -21.57 4.21
CA ALA A 80 8.74 -21.86 2.79
C ALA A 80 9.07 -20.64 1.90
N GLY A 81 9.36 -19.46 2.52
CA GLY A 81 9.82 -18.27 1.82
C GLY A 81 8.89 -17.05 1.88
N GLY A 82 8.15 -16.87 2.98
CA GLY A 82 7.54 -15.55 3.29
C GLY A 82 8.63 -14.51 3.56
N VAL A 83 8.24 -13.22 3.61
CA VAL A 83 9.08 -12.01 3.76
C VAL A 83 10.21 -12.09 4.82
N MET A 84 10.22 -13.10 5.67
CA MET A 84 11.22 -13.40 6.70
C MET A 84 12.25 -14.48 6.32
N GLY A 85 12.15 -15.09 5.13
CA GLY A 85 13.00 -16.23 4.76
C GLY A 85 14.41 -15.87 4.30
N ILE A 86 14.96 -14.69 4.64
CA ILE A 86 16.36 -14.36 4.39
C ILE A 86 17.18 -14.84 5.57
N GLU A 87 18.08 -15.78 5.29
CA GLU A 87 19.00 -16.37 6.26
C GLU A 87 20.37 -15.73 6.14
N PRO A 88 21.20 -15.71 7.20
CA PRO A 88 22.55 -15.17 7.17
C PRO A 88 23.45 -15.82 6.11
N GLU A 89 23.16 -17.07 5.75
CA GLU A 89 23.92 -17.88 4.77
C GLU A 89 23.44 -17.68 3.34
N ASP A 90 22.35 -16.92 3.10
CA ASP A 90 21.82 -16.67 1.76
C ASP A 90 22.83 -15.92 0.91
N SER A 91 23.07 -16.43 -0.28
CA SER A 91 23.78 -15.67 -1.31
C SER A 91 22.95 -14.48 -1.79
N CYS A 92 23.59 -13.51 -2.42
CA CYS A 92 22.87 -12.38 -3.04
C CYS A 92 21.81 -12.84 -4.05
N TYR A 93 22.07 -13.95 -4.76
CA TYR A 93 21.11 -14.53 -5.70
C TYR A 93 19.91 -15.18 -4.99
N ASP A 94 20.12 -15.84 -3.85
CA ASP A 94 19.04 -16.40 -3.03
C ASP A 94 18.14 -15.27 -2.50
N ILE A 95 18.76 -14.21 -2.00
CA ILE A 95 18.02 -13.00 -1.56
C ILE A 95 17.22 -12.41 -2.73
N PHE A 96 17.82 -12.26 -3.91
CA PHE A 96 17.12 -11.75 -5.10
C PHE A 96 15.91 -12.62 -5.47
N THR A 97 16.07 -13.93 -5.47
CA THR A 97 15.00 -14.88 -5.77
C THR A 97 13.86 -14.81 -4.76
N LYS A 98 14.18 -14.70 -3.46
CA LYS A 98 13.22 -14.50 -2.38
C LYS A 98 12.47 -13.17 -2.56
N ARG A 99 13.17 -12.09 -2.92
CA ARG A 99 12.56 -10.77 -3.18
C ARG A 99 11.59 -10.76 -4.36
N ILE A 100 11.90 -11.44 -5.45
CA ILE A 100 10.95 -11.60 -6.58
C ILE A 100 9.64 -12.22 -6.09
N ARG A 101 9.72 -13.27 -5.27
CA ARG A 101 8.54 -13.94 -4.73
C ARG A 101 7.71 -13.01 -3.84
N ASP A 102 8.36 -12.27 -2.94
CA ASP A 102 7.70 -11.30 -2.06
C ASP A 102 6.98 -10.21 -2.85
N ILE A 103 7.63 -9.70 -3.90
CA ILE A 103 7.04 -8.69 -4.80
C ILE A 103 5.82 -9.26 -5.52
N ALA A 104 5.91 -10.48 -6.05
CA ALA A 104 4.79 -11.13 -6.73
C ALA A 104 3.57 -11.31 -5.80
N VAL A 105 3.80 -11.73 -4.55
CA VAL A 105 2.76 -11.85 -3.53
C VAL A 105 2.15 -10.48 -3.20
N ALA A 106 2.96 -9.44 -3.02
CA ALA A 106 2.47 -8.09 -2.73
C ALA A 106 1.61 -7.52 -3.88
N LEU A 107 1.98 -7.78 -5.13
CA LEU A 107 1.20 -7.37 -6.30
C LEU A 107 -0.14 -8.11 -6.38
N GLU A 108 -0.15 -9.42 -6.14
CA GLU A 108 -1.39 -10.22 -6.14
C GLU A 108 -2.32 -9.83 -4.99
N ASN A 109 -1.76 -9.60 -3.80
CA ASN A 109 -2.52 -9.07 -2.66
C ASN A 109 -3.09 -7.69 -2.98
N THR A 110 -2.32 -6.81 -3.63
CA THR A 110 -2.79 -5.49 -4.06
C THR A 110 -3.94 -5.61 -5.06
N ARG A 111 -3.82 -6.50 -6.05
CA ARG A 111 -4.89 -6.79 -7.02
C ARG A 111 -6.21 -7.20 -6.33
N SER A 112 -6.12 -7.91 -5.21
CA SER A 112 -7.31 -8.38 -4.47
C SER A 112 -8.05 -7.28 -3.68
N VAL A 113 -7.41 -6.15 -3.38
CA VAL A 113 -7.97 -5.06 -2.58
C VAL A 113 -8.15 -3.75 -3.36
N LEU A 114 -7.54 -3.63 -4.53
CA LEU A 114 -7.69 -2.47 -5.40
C LEU A 114 -9.07 -2.49 -6.05
N ASP A 115 -9.89 -1.49 -5.74
CA ASP A 115 -11.23 -1.35 -6.30
C ASP A 115 -11.15 -0.89 -7.77
N PRO A 116 -11.69 -1.67 -8.73
CA PRO A 116 -11.70 -1.31 -10.14
C PRO A 116 -12.38 0.04 -10.42
N ALA A 117 -13.44 0.39 -9.69
CA ALA A 117 -14.12 1.66 -9.89
C ALA A 117 -13.26 2.85 -9.41
N GLN A 118 -12.45 2.67 -8.38
CA GLN A 118 -11.57 3.72 -7.87
C GLN A 118 -10.40 3.98 -8.83
N ILE A 119 -9.78 2.95 -9.40
CA ILE A 119 -8.68 3.14 -10.35
C ILE A 119 -9.16 3.78 -11.66
N GLU A 120 -10.35 3.45 -12.14
CA GLU A 120 -10.96 4.09 -13.32
C GLU A 120 -11.29 5.57 -13.05
N LYS A 121 -11.84 5.90 -11.87
CA LYS A 121 -12.05 7.29 -11.44
C LYS A 121 -10.73 8.05 -11.37
N ALA A 122 -9.68 7.44 -10.82
CA ALA A 122 -8.35 8.06 -10.77
C ALA A 122 -7.81 8.34 -12.17
N ALA A 123 -7.89 7.38 -13.08
CA ALA A 123 -7.45 7.56 -14.47
C ALA A 123 -8.19 8.73 -15.17
N THR A 124 -9.51 8.80 -15.01
CA THR A 124 -10.35 9.87 -15.57
C THR A 124 -9.97 11.22 -14.97
N ALA A 125 -9.83 11.32 -13.66
CA ALA A 125 -9.45 12.55 -12.97
C ALA A 125 -8.06 13.05 -13.43
N ILE A 126 -7.06 12.15 -13.47
CA ILE A 126 -5.70 12.47 -13.91
C ILE A 126 -5.68 12.91 -15.37
N GLN A 127 -6.40 12.21 -16.27
CA GLN A 127 -6.43 12.53 -17.69
C GLN A 127 -7.05 13.89 -17.97
N SER A 128 -8.03 14.33 -17.20
CA SER A 128 -8.73 15.60 -17.34
C SER A 128 -8.13 16.73 -16.50
N ALA A 129 -7.11 16.45 -15.69
CA ALA A 129 -6.52 17.42 -14.79
C ALA A 129 -5.83 18.56 -15.55
N ARG A 130 -6.05 19.79 -15.10
CA ARG A 130 -5.30 20.97 -15.54
C ARG A 130 -3.85 20.89 -15.05
N ARG A 131 -3.66 20.46 -13.81
CA ARG A 131 -2.37 20.27 -13.13
C ARG A 131 -2.46 19.10 -12.19
N ILE A 132 -1.38 18.34 -12.07
CA ILE A 132 -1.24 17.19 -11.16
C ILE A 132 -0.11 17.49 -10.18
N VAL A 133 -0.41 17.41 -8.89
CA VAL A 133 0.60 17.53 -7.84
C VAL A 133 0.68 16.22 -7.09
N ILE A 134 1.89 15.73 -6.85
CA ILE A 134 2.13 14.42 -6.25
C ILE A 134 2.95 14.63 -4.97
N PHE A 135 2.42 14.18 -3.84
CA PHE A 135 3.02 14.28 -2.53
C PHE A 135 3.54 12.93 -2.05
N GLY A 136 4.79 12.87 -1.64
CA GLY A 136 5.40 11.67 -1.09
C GLY A 136 6.68 12.00 -0.31
N LEU A 137 6.92 11.32 0.81
CA LEU A 137 8.10 11.48 1.64
C LEU A 137 8.87 10.16 1.78
N GLY A 138 10.15 10.22 2.08
CA GLY A 138 10.99 9.04 2.24
C GLY A 138 10.94 8.12 1.02
N ASN A 139 10.59 6.85 1.21
CA ASN A 139 10.48 5.87 0.13
C ASN A 139 9.36 6.21 -0.89
N SER A 140 8.30 6.88 -0.44
CA SER A 140 7.21 7.32 -1.33
C SER A 140 7.64 8.47 -2.26
N ALA A 141 8.69 9.22 -1.92
CA ALA A 141 9.25 10.26 -2.77
C ALA A 141 9.77 9.70 -4.10
N SER A 142 10.40 8.52 -4.09
CA SER A 142 10.86 7.85 -5.32
C SER A 142 9.71 7.44 -6.23
N VAL A 143 8.58 7.03 -5.66
CA VAL A 143 7.37 6.68 -6.41
C VAL A 143 6.73 7.95 -7.01
N ALA A 144 6.67 9.04 -6.22
CA ALA A 144 6.16 10.32 -6.70
C ALA A 144 6.99 10.87 -7.88
N ALA A 145 8.32 10.77 -7.80
CA ALA A 145 9.22 11.18 -8.88
C ALA A 145 9.04 10.32 -10.15
N ASP A 146 8.86 9.01 -10.01
CA ASP A 146 8.58 8.12 -11.15
C ASP A 146 7.23 8.47 -11.81
N ALA A 147 6.20 8.70 -11.02
CA ALA A 147 4.89 9.10 -11.53
C ALA A 147 4.95 10.45 -12.27
N GLN A 148 5.66 11.45 -11.72
CA GLN A 148 5.92 12.72 -12.40
C GLN A 148 6.58 12.50 -13.76
N HIS A 149 7.66 11.70 -13.80
CA HIS A 149 8.38 11.41 -15.03
C HIS A 149 7.46 10.82 -16.11
N LYS A 150 6.62 9.84 -15.75
CA LYS A 150 5.68 9.19 -16.66
C LYS A 150 4.63 10.16 -17.18
N PHE A 151 4.00 10.93 -16.29
CA PHE A 151 2.95 11.87 -16.66
C PHE A 151 3.47 13.01 -17.52
N LEU A 152 4.64 13.56 -17.23
CA LEU A 152 5.30 14.58 -18.08
C LEU A 152 5.57 14.03 -19.49
N ARG A 153 6.01 12.78 -19.63
CA ARG A 153 6.20 12.14 -20.95
C ARG A 153 4.90 12.00 -21.74
N ALA A 154 3.77 11.81 -21.03
CA ALA A 154 2.44 11.79 -21.65
C ALA A 154 1.88 13.19 -21.97
N GLY A 155 2.64 14.25 -21.69
CA GLY A 155 2.22 15.63 -21.91
C GLY A 155 1.29 16.22 -20.85
N LEU A 156 1.22 15.59 -19.68
CA LEU A 156 0.45 16.08 -18.54
C LEU A 156 1.33 16.99 -17.66
N ASP A 157 0.76 18.09 -17.17
CA ASP A 157 1.45 19.00 -16.22
C ASP A 157 1.47 18.34 -14.81
N ALA A 158 2.57 17.65 -14.51
CA ALA A 158 2.73 16.90 -13.28
C ALA A 158 4.00 17.28 -12.54
N VAL A 159 3.89 17.56 -11.23
CA VAL A 159 5.02 17.91 -10.35
C VAL A 159 4.96 17.12 -9.05
N ALA A 160 6.07 16.50 -8.67
CA ALA A 160 6.23 15.83 -7.37
C ALA A 160 6.90 16.75 -6.35
N TYR A 161 6.34 16.82 -5.16
CA TYR A 161 6.91 17.55 -4.02
C TYR A 161 7.25 16.58 -2.90
N CYS A 162 8.54 16.52 -2.56
CA CYS A 162 9.10 15.60 -1.58
C CYS A 162 9.65 16.32 -0.32
N ASP A 163 9.34 17.59 -0.18
CA ASP A 163 9.62 18.44 0.98
C ASP A 163 8.31 18.92 1.58
N ASN A 164 8.17 18.84 2.91
CA ASN A 164 6.91 19.13 3.60
C ASN A 164 6.43 20.57 3.45
N HIS A 165 7.34 21.55 3.50
CA HIS A 165 6.97 22.95 3.27
C HIS A 165 6.48 23.19 1.84
N MET A 166 7.20 22.61 0.87
CA MET A 166 6.80 22.69 -0.55
C MET A 166 5.47 21.98 -0.81
N GLN A 167 5.17 20.90 -0.10
CA GLN A 167 3.87 20.21 -0.18
C GLN A 167 2.74 21.15 0.27
N ALA A 168 2.86 21.79 1.43
CA ALA A 168 1.86 22.71 1.94
C ALA A 168 1.67 23.94 1.03
N ILE A 169 2.78 24.53 0.54
CA ILE A 169 2.74 25.65 -0.40
C ILE A 169 2.03 25.25 -1.70
N ALA A 170 2.41 24.12 -2.30
CA ALA A 170 1.80 23.67 -3.54
C ALA A 170 0.32 23.34 -3.36
N ALA A 171 -0.06 22.68 -2.26
CA ALA A 171 -1.43 22.32 -1.93
C ALA A 171 -2.34 23.56 -1.80
N SER A 172 -1.86 24.66 -1.18
CA SER A 172 -2.62 25.88 -0.97
C SER A 172 -2.92 26.67 -2.24
N HIS A 173 -2.21 26.37 -3.35
CA HIS A 173 -2.39 27.00 -4.66
C HIS A 173 -3.14 26.14 -5.67
N LEU A 174 -3.69 25.00 -5.24
CA LEU A 174 -4.54 24.17 -6.09
C LEU A 174 -5.96 24.73 -6.15
N HIS A 175 -6.65 24.39 -7.23
CA HIS A 175 -8.00 24.86 -7.52
C HIS A 175 -8.84 23.73 -8.14
N LYS A 176 -10.11 23.99 -8.33
CA LYS A 176 -11.00 23.10 -9.08
C LYS A 176 -10.43 22.78 -10.48
N GLY A 177 -10.39 21.51 -10.84
CA GLY A 177 -9.78 21.01 -12.06
C GLY A 177 -8.32 20.57 -11.90
N ASP A 178 -7.72 20.77 -10.72
CA ASP A 178 -6.42 20.19 -10.36
C ASP A 178 -6.60 18.86 -9.63
N VAL A 179 -5.56 18.03 -9.66
CA VAL A 179 -5.49 16.75 -8.96
C VAL A 179 -4.31 16.76 -8.01
N ALA A 180 -4.56 16.38 -6.75
CA ALA A 180 -3.53 16.13 -5.74
C ALA A 180 -3.46 14.63 -5.45
N ILE A 181 -2.28 14.03 -5.56
CA ILE A 181 -2.04 12.61 -5.28
C ILE A 181 -1.13 12.49 -4.07
N GLY A 182 -1.61 11.91 -2.98
CA GLY A 182 -0.82 11.62 -1.78
C GLY A 182 -0.40 10.16 -1.72
N ILE A 183 0.90 9.90 -1.55
CA ILE A 183 1.46 8.55 -1.45
C ILE A 183 2.00 8.35 -0.04
N SER A 184 1.33 7.49 0.73
CA SER A 184 1.74 7.13 2.08
C SER A 184 1.37 5.68 2.38
N HIS A 185 2.36 4.80 2.51
CA HIS A 185 2.11 3.39 2.82
C HIS A 185 1.33 3.22 4.14
N SER A 186 1.75 3.88 5.20
CA SER A 186 1.04 3.85 6.49
C SER A 186 -0.30 4.62 6.48
N GLY A 187 -0.48 5.52 5.50
CA GLY A 187 -1.60 6.45 5.48
C GLY A 187 -1.63 7.46 6.64
N ALA A 188 -0.55 7.53 7.41
CA ALA A 188 -0.44 8.34 8.64
C ALA A 188 0.75 9.33 8.62
N SER A 189 1.39 9.55 7.46
CA SER A 189 2.42 10.59 7.31
C SER A 189 1.77 11.96 7.42
N ILE A 190 1.99 12.64 8.53
CA ILE A 190 1.29 13.89 8.89
C ILE A 190 1.35 14.92 7.75
N ASP A 191 2.53 15.16 7.19
CA ASP A 191 2.71 16.16 6.13
C ASP A 191 1.93 15.81 4.86
N VAL A 192 1.91 14.53 4.45
CA VAL A 192 1.17 14.08 3.25
C VAL A 192 -0.34 14.17 3.49
N VAL A 193 -0.80 13.78 4.70
CA VAL A 193 -2.21 13.89 5.10
C VAL A 193 -2.65 15.36 5.10
N ASP A 194 -1.85 16.24 5.68
CA ASP A 194 -2.14 17.69 5.74
C ASP A 194 -2.13 18.31 4.34
N ALA A 195 -1.19 17.95 3.48
CA ALA A 195 -1.16 18.40 2.09
C ALA A 195 -2.42 18.01 1.31
N LEU A 196 -2.93 16.76 1.49
CA LEU A 196 -4.21 16.37 0.88
C LEU A 196 -5.40 17.12 1.47
N ARG A 197 -5.42 17.36 2.79
CA ARG A 197 -6.45 18.17 3.45
C ARG A 197 -6.50 19.57 2.84
N ILE A 198 -5.36 20.26 2.77
CA ILE A 198 -5.25 21.61 2.19
C ILE A 198 -5.69 21.59 0.71
N SER A 199 -5.25 20.59 -0.06
CA SER A 199 -5.63 20.45 -1.47
C SER A 199 -7.14 20.30 -1.65
N ARG A 200 -7.79 19.50 -0.83
CA ARG A 200 -9.25 19.30 -0.84
C ARG A 200 -9.99 20.57 -0.47
N GLU A 201 -9.55 21.27 0.57
CA GLU A 201 -10.10 22.56 0.99
C GLU A 201 -9.94 23.64 -0.11
N SER A 202 -8.88 23.56 -0.91
CA SER A 202 -8.65 24.43 -2.07
C SER A 202 -9.48 24.05 -3.31
N GLY A 203 -10.24 22.94 -3.25
CA GLY A 203 -11.17 22.50 -4.30
C GLY A 203 -10.56 21.55 -5.34
N ALA A 204 -9.34 21.06 -5.16
CA ALA A 204 -8.73 20.03 -5.99
C ALA A 204 -9.36 18.65 -5.74
N THR A 205 -9.34 17.79 -6.74
CA THR A 205 -9.67 16.37 -6.56
C THR A 205 -8.50 15.66 -5.88
N THR A 206 -8.76 14.95 -4.79
CA THR A 206 -7.72 14.28 -4.01
C THR A 206 -7.74 12.77 -4.21
N ILE A 207 -6.56 12.21 -4.46
CA ILE A 207 -6.32 10.78 -4.64
C ILE A 207 -5.28 10.35 -3.60
N CYS A 208 -5.50 9.24 -2.89
CA CYS A 208 -4.42 8.63 -2.12
C CYS A 208 -4.05 7.24 -2.64
N ILE A 209 -2.76 6.90 -2.49
CA ILE A 209 -2.25 5.53 -2.61
C ILE A 209 -1.71 5.13 -1.23
N THR A 210 -2.37 4.16 -0.61
CA THR A 210 -2.08 3.75 0.77
C THR A 210 -2.29 2.26 0.96
N ASN A 211 -1.73 1.68 2.02
CA ASN A 211 -1.98 0.29 2.35
C ASN A 211 -3.43 0.09 2.80
N PHE A 212 -4.01 -1.06 2.46
CA PHE A 212 -5.40 -1.38 2.76
C PHE A 212 -5.71 -1.30 4.27
N GLY A 213 -6.81 -0.66 4.61
CA GLY A 213 -7.29 -0.43 5.97
C GLY A 213 -7.71 1.01 6.21
N SER A 214 -8.21 1.28 7.42
CA SER A 214 -8.55 2.64 7.84
C SER A 214 -7.31 3.39 8.25
N SER A 215 -7.08 4.55 7.65
CA SER A 215 -5.94 5.42 7.96
C SER A 215 -6.32 6.90 7.79
N PRO A 216 -5.62 7.84 8.46
CA PRO A 216 -5.95 9.28 8.41
C PRO A 216 -6.04 9.85 6.99
N ILE A 217 -5.22 9.38 6.05
CA ILE A 217 -5.20 9.88 4.68
C ILE A 217 -6.53 9.64 3.94
N ASN A 218 -7.27 8.58 4.32
CA ASN A 218 -8.55 8.23 3.68
C ASN A 218 -9.60 9.32 3.88
N GLU A 219 -9.56 10.03 5.01
CA GLU A 219 -10.53 11.09 5.36
C GLU A 219 -10.48 12.26 4.36
N TYR A 220 -9.29 12.55 3.83
CA TYR A 220 -9.06 13.67 2.94
C TYR A 220 -8.91 13.28 1.47
N SER A 221 -9.33 12.07 1.11
CA SER A 221 -9.21 11.52 -0.23
C SER A 221 -10.57 11.26 -0.86
N ASP A 222 -10.82 11.83 -2.05
CA ASP A 222 -12.03 11.56 -2.85
C ASP A 222 -11.93 10.21 -3.57
N ILE A 223 -10.69 9.76 -3.85
CA ILE A 223 -10.39 8.51 -4.52
C ILE A 223 -9.29 7.78 -3.71
N ILE A 224 -9.53 6.52 -3.38
CA ILE A 224 -8.62 5.71 -2.56
C ILE A 224 -8.13 4.51 -3.38
N LEU A 225 -6.83 4.46 -3.63
CA LEU A 225 -6.16 3.35 -4.31
C LEU A 225 -5.42 2.51 -3.26
N ASN A 226 -6.02 1.41 -2.88
CA ASN A 226 -5.45 0.53 -1.87
C ASN A 226 -4.36 -0.36 -2.44
N THR A 227 -3.23 -0.43 -1.75
CA THR A 227 -2.20 -1.46 -1.91
C THR A 227 -2.26 -2.43 -0.75
N ARG A 228 -1.69 -3.62 -0.92
CA ARG A 228 -1.57 -4.59 0.17
C ARG A 228 -0.20 -5.24 0.12
N SER A 229 0.70 -4.71 0.92
CA SER A 229 2.02 -5.27 1.15
C SER A 229 2.31 -5.35 2.63
N GLU A 230 2.98 -6.41 3.06
CA GLU A 230 3.37 -6.58 4.45
C GLU A 230 4.71 -5.88 4.68
N GLU A 231 4.71 -4.84 5.50
CA GLU A 231 5.92 -4.36 6.14
C GLU A 231 6.07 -5.10 7.47
N THR A 232 6.95 -6.06 7.53
CA THR A 232 7.32 -6.68 8.81
C THR A 232 8.28 -5.75 9.55
N LYS A 233 8.33 -5.85 10.90
CA LYS A 233 9.30 -5.12 11.74
C LYS A 233 10.76 -5.33 11.33
N TYR A 234 11.04 -6.37 10.57
CA TYR A 234 12.37 -6.71 10.03
C TYR A 234 12.57 -6.27 8.58
N SER A 235 11.52 -5.87 7.88
CA SER A 235 11.61 -5.24 6.57
C SER A 235 11.89 -3.73 6.72
N ILE A 236 12.94 -3.39 7.48
CA ILE A 236 13.46 -2.01 7.63
C ILE A 236 13.68 -1.31 6.28
N LEU A 237 13.72 -2.08 5.21
CA LEU A 237 13.99 -1.61 3.85
C LEU A 237 12.73 -1.34 3.01
N ALA A 238 11.51 -1.62 3.52
CA ALA A 238 10.21 -1.28 2.87
C ALA A 238 10.18 -1.44 1.33
N LEU A 239 10.88 -2.47 0.81
CA LEU A 239 11.14 -2.58 -0.63
C LEU A 239 9.89 -2.98 -1.42
N SER A 240 9.06 -3.87 -0.89
CA SER A 240 7.83 -4.33 -1.54
C SER A 240 6.73 -3.26 -1.53
N SER A 241 6.71 -2.38 -0.53
CA SER A 241 5.72 -1.31 -0.42
C SER A 241 5.82 -0.24 -1.51
N ARG A 242 6.95 -0.14 -2.23
CA ARG A 242 7.11 0.76 -3.38
C ARG A 242 6.61 0.17 -4.69
N ILE A 243 6.75 -1.14 -4.86
CA ILE A 243 6.46 -1.80 -6.16
C ILE A 243 4.97 -1.78 -6.48
N ALA A 244 4.11 -1.98 -5.49
CA ALA A 244 2.66 -1.94 -5.70
C ALA A 244 2.16 -0.55 -6.17
N PRO A 245 2.52 0.59 -5.54
CA PRO A 245 2.23 1.91 -6.08
C PRO A 245 2.81 2.17 -7.47
N LEU A 246 4.04 1.71 -7.77
CA LEU A 246 4.63 1.83 -9.10
C LEU A 246 3.80 1.08 -10.14
N ALA A 247 3.33 -0.14 -9.83
CA ALA A 247 2.46 -0.91 -10.73
C ALA A 247 1.11 -0.21 -10.97
N ILE A 248 0.54 0.45 -9.95
CA ILE A 248 -0.68 1.26 -10.10
C ILE A 248 -0.41 2.43 -11.05
N PHE A 249 0.69 3.17 -10.88
CA PHE A 249 1.04 4.27 -11.80
C PHE A 249 1.34 3.79 -13.22
N ASP A 250 1.95 2.62 -13.39
CA ASP A 250 2.15 2.03 -14.72
C ASP A 250 0.82 1.71 -15.40
N ALA A 251 -0.15 1.17 -14.66
CA ALA A 251 -1.48 0.91 -15.18
C ALA A 251 -2.21 2.20 -15.56
N LEU A 252 -2.21 3.21 -14.69
CA LEU A 252 -2.82 4.52 -14.94
C LEU A 252 -2.18 5.21 -16.16
N TYR A 253 -0.85 5.24 -16.23
CA TYR A 253 -0.12 5.79 -17.36
C TYR A 253 -0.48 5.10 -18.67
N THR A 254 -0.44 3.77 -18.68
CA THR A 254 -0.76 2.97 -19.87
C THR A 254 -2.19 3.23 -20.34
N TYR A 255 -3.14 3.21 -19.41
CA TYR A 255 -4.54 3.49 -19.71
C TYR A 255 -4.73 4.90 -20.31
N ILE A 256 -4.12 5.93 -19.70
CA ILE A 256 -4.19 7.32 -20.17
C ILE A 256 -3.59 7.44 -21.59
N VAL A 257 -2.43 6.85 -21.85
CA VAL A 257 -1.80 6.86 -23.18
C VAL A 257 -2.71 6.23 -24.23
N MET A 258 -3.30 5.08 -23.92
CA MET A 258 -4.19 4.34 -24.82
C MET A 258 -5.51 5.09 -25.11
N ASN A 259 -6.02 5.87 -24.14
CA ASN A 259 -7.30 6.56 -24.23
C ASN A 259 -7.21 8.08 -24.49
N SER A 260 -6.03 8.62 -24.82
CA SER A 260 -5.78 10.05 -24.99
C SER A 260 -6.09 10.64 -26.37
N ASN A 261 -6.85 9.95 -27.22
CA ASN A 261 -7.13 10.40 -28.60
C ASN A 261 -5.84 10.83 -29.35
N LYS A 262 -4.73 10.11 -29.18
CA LYS A 262 -3.41 10.36 -29.76
C LYS A 262 -2.62 11.56 -29.17
N ALA A 263 -3.18 12.33 -28.24
CA ALA A 263 -2.47 13.47 -27.64
C ALA A 263 -1.24 13.03 -26.85
N ALA A 264 -1.37 12.04 -25.95
CA ALA A 264 -0.24 11.51 -25.21
C ALA A 264 0.79 10.83 -26.12
N VAL A 265 0.35 10.11 -27.15
CA VAL A 265 1.27 9.50 -28.14
C VAL A 265 2.09 10.56 -28.86
N LYS A 266 1.46 11.70 -29.21
CA LYS A 266 2.16 12.84 -29.81
C LYS A 266 3.20 13.42 -28.84
N ALA A 267 2.81 13.67 -27.58
CA ALA A 267 3.70 14.19 -26.53
C ALA A 267 4.90 13.26 -26.30
N ILE A 268 4.69 11.93 -26.27
CA ILE A 268 5.75 10.94 -26.16
C ILE A 268 6.74 11.05 -27.34
N LYS A 269 6.24 11.19 -28.57
CA LYS A 269 7.11 11.36 -29.76
C LYS A 269 7.91 12.67 -29.69
N GLU A 270 7.31 13.75 -29.27
CA GLU A 270 7.99 15.03 -29.05
C GLU A 270 9.10 14.90 -27.99
N THR A 271 8.82 14.20 -26.89
CA THR A 271 9.82 13.88 -25.85
C THR A 271 10.96 13.05 -26.43
N GLU A 272 10.67 12.00 -27.20
CA GLU A 272 11.72 11.17 -27.84
C GLU A 272 12.58 12.00 -28.80
N THR A 273 11.97 12.90 -29.58
CA THR A 273 12.70 13.81 -30.46
C THR A 273 13.62 14.73 -29.68
N ALA A 274 13.14 15.33 -28.59
CA ALA A 274 13.95 16.20 -27.74
C ALA A 274 15.14 15.47 -27.07
N LEU A 275 15.00 14.15 -26.86
CA LEU A 275 16.04 13.31 -26.25
C LEU A 275 17.02 12.70 -27.26
N GLN A 276 16.74 12.78 -28.58
CA GLN A 276 17.61 12.17 -29.61
C GLN A 276 19.04 12.68 -29.53
N SER A 277 19.24 13.98 -29.30
CA SER A 277 20.58 14.58 -29.18
C SER A 277 21.30 14.22 -27.88
N LYS A 278 20.65 13.51 -26.96
CA LYS A 278 21.17 13.04 -25.67
C LYS A 278 21.59 11.56 -25.69
N LYS A 279 21.43 10.88 -26.85
CA LYS A 279 21.81 9.48 -27.06
C LYS A 279 23.03 9.42 -27.97
N TYR A 280 23.97 8.52 -27.64
CA TYR A 280 25.10 8.18 -28.50
C TYR A 280 24.65 7.26 -29.63
#